data_93e7cd21adf572c1f5034ab4c2c3dea3
#
_entry.id   93e7cd21adf572c1f5034ab4c2c3dea3
#
_cell.length_a   1.000
_cell.length_b   1.000
_cell.length_c   1.000
_cell.angle_alpha   90.00
_cell.angle_beta   90.00
_cell.angle_gamma   90.00
#
_symmetry.space_group_name_H-M   'P 1'
#
loop_
_entity.id
_entity.type
_entity.pdbx_description
1 polymer ?
#
loop_
_entity_poly.entity_id
_entity_poly.type
_entity_poly.pdbx_seq_one_letter_code
_entity_poly.pdbx_strand_id
1 'polypeptide(L)'
;MVARNDSAMEITDEEFDETINNSHKLVVVDFFAEWCLDPKTELIFNPEIKNINKVEKGSRVLSFDNNFNESYANVKSTHKIVSNKRIKILTRRGREIACTPEHLLLTENGFIKADKLSTDNSIAAYLFSTYPKIKENSKLFLTRDLIVKTAMKLNLDKERYIEELEQRGLLKLRYDNEKAHVLASLLGLLLTDGSLSMQKNNLRSVEFFVNEKDVDEVIKDLKFIGYEAGVRKQEIVGKINNREFSQKITRVRVSKTSLFILFASLGGIIGKKFIRGLKIPEWILKGPAEIQKSFLQGFLGGDGTKLEIKTIKDKQGNTYNKSFINPIEFHFYSEAENSPDNFLKEFSYLLENSGVKIRKATIEKEERYKRKDKKESILIKIPIHTNFKSAYSYTSIGFKYALNKKLPSLLAREYLKERIELLEEMKKKREQAVLMKDKFDIKKISDTLNVPISTIYNWFTGKEARNPRGFIEYNDWIKKYVKGKIAYDKIKKIVVEEGKQYPFISVSLDNETKMFVANELIHHNCMPCLMMNPVIEELANKMKEVKFVKINSDENQNLSSRYRVSTIPCLIIFKDGKEVDRIIGGQTGDVIEEKLRGYLE
;
A
#
# COMPACT_ATOMS: atom_id res chain seq x y z
N MET A 1 13.39 31.69 -19.74
CA MET A 1 12.17 32.50 -19.53
C MET A 1 11.23 32.17 -20.69
N VAL A 2 10.27 31.28 -20.48
CA VAL A 2 9.17 31.07 -21.43
C VAL A 2 8.06 31.99 -20.94
N ALA A 3 7.72 33.00 -21.72
CA ALA A 3 6.63 33.91 -21.45
C ALA A 3 5.32 33.10 -21.27
N ARG A 4 4.71 33.18 -20.11
CA ARG A 4 3.32 32.75 -19.91
C ARG A 4 2.44 33.72 -20.69
N ASN A 5 1.85 33.25 -21.76
CA ASN A 5 0.74 33.91 -22.44
C ASN A 5 -0.56 33.51 -21.72
N ASP A 6 -0.69 33.83 -20.44
CA ASP A 6 -1.93 33.60 -19.71
C ASP A 6 -2.88 34.75 -20.08
N SER A 7 -3.91 34.43 -20.83
CA SER A 7 -4.92 35.42 -21.25
C SER A 7 -5.88 35.83 -20.11
N ALA A 8 -5.94 35.06 -19.01
CA ALA A 8 -6.64 35.38 -17.77
C ALA A 8 -5.60 35.70 -16.67
N MET A 9 -5.64 36.94 -16.13
CA MET A 9 -4.67 37.40 -15.14
C MET A 9 -5.09 37.00 -13.73
N GLU A 10 -4.15 36.45 -12.95
CA GLU A 10 -4.35 36.21 -11.51
C GLU A 10 -4.16 37.52 -10.74
N ILE A 11 -5.10 37.82 -9.84
CA ILE A 11 -5.11 39.05 -9.02
C ILE A 11 -5.27 38.72 -7.54
N THR A 12 -4.83 39.67 -6.68
CA THR A 12 -4.92 39.59 -5.21
C THR A 12 -6.09 40.36 -4.65
N ASP A 13 -6.37 40.22 -3.34
CA ASP A 13 -7.35 41.02 -2.59
C ASP A 13 -7.14 42.53 -2.79
N GLU A 14 -5.90 43.00 -2.85
CA GLU A 14 -5.52 44.39 -2.97
C GLU A 14 -5.81 44.96 -4.37
N GLU A 15 -5.65 44.14 -5.41
CA GLU A 15 -5.86 44.54 -6.81
C GLU A 15 -7.32 44.39 -7.26
N PHE A 16 -8.14 43.66 -6.47
CA PHE A 16 -9.49 43.29 -6.84
C PHE A 16 -10.40 44.53 -7.06
N ASP A 17 -10.54 45.39 -6.05
CA ASP A 17 -11.47 46.52 -6.09
C ASP A 17 -11.08 47.50 -7.21
N GLU A 18 -9.79 47.72 -7.46
CA GLU A 18 -9.29 48.50 -8.57
C GLU A 18 -9.62 47.86 -9.92
N THR A 19 -9.41 46.55 -10.03
CA THR A 19 -9.66 45.78 -11.25
C THR A 19 -11.12 45.74 -11.65
N ILE A 20 -12.04 45.65 -10.67
CA ILE A 20 -13.48 45.59 -10.92
C ILE A 20 -14.05 46.97 -11.19
N ASN A 21 -13.71 48.00 -10.38
CA ASN A 21 -14.31 49.34 -10.45
C ASN A 21 -13.81 50.17 -11.64
N ASN A 22 -12.56 49.97 -12.07
CA ASN A 22 -11.96 50.70 -13.19
C ASN A 22 -12.15 50.02 -14.56
N SER A 23 -12.84 48.90 -14.61
CA SER A 23 -13.07 48.21 -15.87
C SER A 23 -14.32 48.73 -16.60
N HIS A 24 -14.14 49.16 -17.83
CA HIS A 24 -15.24 49.47 -18.77
C HIS A 24 -15.76 48.23 -19.51
N LYS A 25 -15.19 47.05 -19.22
CA LYS A 25 -15.58 45.76 -19.80
C LYS A 25 -16.32 44.93 -18.75
N LEU A 26 -17.12 43.99 -19.23
CA LEU A 26 -17.62 42.92 -18.38
C LEU A 26 -16.42 42.17 -17.77
N VAL A 27 -16.42 41.94 -16.46
CA VAL A 27 -15.34 41.25 -15.77
C VAL A 27 -15.85 39.93 -15.23
N VAL A 28 -15.15 38.85 -15.55
CA VAL A 28 -15.40 37.50 -15.01
C VAL A 28 -14.27 37.15 -14.05
N VAL A 29 -14.64 36.90 -12.80
CA VAL A 29 -13.70 36.49 -11.75
C VAL A 29 -13.86 35.00 -11.48
N ASP A 30 -12.85 34.24 -11.77
CA ASP A 30 -12.79 32.81 -11.46
C ASP A 30 -12.17 32.58 -10.08
N PHE A 31 -13.00 32.23 -9.10
CA PHE A 31 -12.56 31.79 -7.79
C PHE A 31 -12.20 30.31 -7.85
N PHE A 32 -10.92 30.02 -7.70
CA PHE A 32 -10.37 28.65 -7.81
C PHE A 32 -9.52 28.26 -6.59
N ALA A 33 -9.17 26.99 -6.49
CA ALA A 33 -8.15 26.50 -5.57
C ALA A 33 -7.34 25.36 -6.20
N GLU A 34 -6.08 25.23 -5.78
CA GLU A 34 -5.12 24.26 -6.31
C GLU A 34 -4.80 23.18 -5.28
N TRP A 35 -5.20 21.93 -5.53
CA TRP A 35 -5.03 20.80 -4.62
C TRP A 35 -4.09 19.76 -5.20
N CYS A 36 -2.86 19.71 -4.70
CA CYS A 36 -1.80 18.93 -5.31
C CYS A 36 -0.89 18.25 -4.29
N LEU A 37 -0.17 17.23 -4.78
CA LEU A 37 0.75 16.42 -4.01
C LEU A 37 2.20 16.63 -4.46
N ASP A 38 3.14 16.47 -3.54
CA ASP A 38 4.58 16.50 -3.84
C ASP A 38 4.94 15.48 -4.93
N PRO A 39 5.82 15.80 -5.89
CA PRO A 39 6.21 14.91 -6.99
C PRO A 39 6.80 13.55 -6.55
N LYS A 40 7.26 13.45 -5.31
CA LYS A 40 7.77 12.20 -4.72
C LYS A 40 6.66 11.30 -4.17
N THR A 41 5.41 11.78 -4.15
CA THR A 41 4.27 11.00 -3.66
C THR A 41 4.06 9.75 -4.49
N GLU A 42 3.76 8.65 -3.82
CA GLU A 42 3.59 7.34 -4.43
C GLU A 42 2.10 6.99 -4.56
N LEU A 43 1.65 6.71 -5.78
CA LEU A 43 0.31 6.23 -6.07
C LEU A 43 0.29 4.70 -6.25
N ILE A 44 -0.84 4.09 -5.93
CA ILE A 44 -1.04 2.65 -6.04
C ILE A 44 -1.78 2.32 -7.33
N PHE A 45 -1.16 1.49 -8.17
CA PHE A 45 -1.69 1.03 -9.45
C PHE A 45 -2.13 -0.43 -9.45
N ASN A 46 -1.81 -1.17 -8.40
CA ASN A 46 -2.04 -2.60 -8.23
C ASN A 46 -1.75 -3.47 -9.49
N PRO A 47 -0.62 -4.20 -9.52
CA PRO A 47 0.24 -4.48 -8.36
C PRO A 47 1.33 -3.44 -8.09
N GLU A 48 1.47 -2.44 -8.93
CA GLU A 48 2.57 -1.49 -8.94
C GLU A 48 2.34 -0.28 -8.03
N ILE A 49 3.44 0.31 -7.56
CA ILE A 49 3.47 1.63 -6.96
C ILE A 49 4.36 2.51 -7.83
N LYS A 50 3.84 3.65 -8.26
CA LYS A 50 4.58 4.63 -9.08
C LYS A 50 4.59 5.99 -8.41
N ASN A 51 5.67 6.73 -8.59
CA ASN A 51 5.67 8.14 -8.21
C ASN A 51 4.68 8.91 -9.08
N ILE A 52 3.97 9.86 -8.49
CA ILE A 52 2.96 10.68 -9.17
C ILE A 52 3.53 11.39 -10.41
N ASN A 53 4.82 11.74 -10.42
CA ASN A 53 5.48 12.37 -11.57
C ASN A 53 5.66 11.46 -12.79
N LYS A 54 5.44 10.14 -12.62
CA LYS A 54 5.51 9.14 -13.69
C LYS A 54 4.12 8.65 -14.13
N VAL A 55 3.07 9.30 -13.64
CA VAL A 55 1.69 8.94 -13.94
C VAL A 55 1.27 9.61 -15.23
N GLU A 56 0.68 8.85 -16.14
CA GLU A 56 0.23 9.30 -17.45
C GLU A 56 -1.29 9.18 -17.58
N LYS A 57 -1.87 9.92 -18.52
CA LYS A 57 -3.28 9.80 -18.91
C LYS A 57 -3.61 8.34 -19.26
N GLY A 58 -4.74 7.84 -18.79
CA GLY A 58 -5.16 6.45 -18.95
C GLY A 58 -4.57 5.46 -17.94
N SER A 59 -3.62 5.88 -17.11
CA SER A 59 -3.16 5.08 -15.96
C SER A 59 -4.32 4.75 -15.01
N ARG A 60 -4.35 3.51 -14.50
CA ARG A 60 -5.43 3.04 -13.64
C ARG A 60 -4.98 2.98 -12.18
N VAL A 61 -5.50 3.86 -11.34
CA VAL A 61 -5.14 3.99 -9.92
C VAL A 61 -6.16 3.34 -9.00
N LEU A 62 -5.71 2.90 -7.82
CA LEU A 62 -6.60 2.39 -6.77
C LEU A 62 -7.46 3.53 -6.24
N SER A 63 -8.76 3.29 -6.22
CA SER A 63 -9.81 4.20 -5.81
C SER A 63 -10.86 3.47 -4.98
N PHE A 64 -11.97 4.16 -4.68
CA PHE A 64 -13.09 3.64 -3.90
C PHE A 64 -14.42 4.05 -4.51
N ASP A 65 -15.45 3.23 -4.28
CA ASP A 65 -16.85 3.60 -4.48
C ASP A 65 -17.39 4.42 -3.28
N ASN A 66 -18.65 4.84 -3.35
CA ASN A 66 -19.31 5.59 -2.28
C ASN A 66 -19.44 4.81 -0.95
N ASN A 67 -19.29 3.50 -0.97
CA ASN A 67 -19.32 2.62 0.20
C ASN A 67 -17.91 2.26 0.71
N PHE A 68 -16.86 2.92 0.19
CA PHE A 68 -15.47 2.61 0.47
C PHE A 68 -15.03 1.19 0.07
N ASN A 69 -15.71 0.55 -0.88
CA ASN A 69 -15.21 -0.66 -1.49
C ASN A 69 -14.12 -0.33 -2.52
N GLU A 70 -13.13 -1.21 -2.63
CA GLU A 70 -12.08 -1.07 -3.63
C GLU A 70 -12.64 -0.96 -5.04
N SER A 71 -12.22 0.07 -5.74
CA SER A 71 -12.47 0.29 -7.16
C SER A 71 -11.20 0.79 -7.84
N TYR A 72 -11.28 1.07 -9.12
CA TYR A 72 -10.17 1.64 -9.87
C TYR A 72 -10.70 2.79 -10.72
N ALA A 73 -9.94 3.87 -10.77
CA ALA A 73 -10.23 5.02 -11.60
C ALA A 73 -9.11 5.22 -12.63
N ASN A 74 -9.46 5.70 -13.82
CA ASN A 74 -8.47 6.08 -14.80
C ASN A 74 -8.06 7.54 -14.58
N VAL A 75 -6.79 7.82 -14.77
CA VAL A 75 -6.26 9.17 -14.77
C VAL A 75 -6.68 9.87 -16.07
N LYS A 76 -7.46 10.94 -15.96
CA LYS A 76 -7.88 11.77 -17.08
C LYS A 76 -6.77 12.72 -17.51
N SER A 77 -6.12 13.37 -16.54
CA SER A 77 -5.03 14.31 -16.78
C SER A 77 -4.14 14.42 -15.53
N THR A 78 -2.95 14.95 -15.75
CA THR A 78 -2.01 15.35 -14.70
C THR A 78 -1.57 16.78 -14.97
N HIS A 79 -1.49 17.61 -13.94
CA HIS A 79 -1.04 19.00 -14.05
C HIS A 79 0.09 19.26 -13.06
N LYS A 80 1.08 20.05 -13.49
CA LYS A 80 2.19 20.49 -12.65
C LYS A 80 1.92 21.93 -12.24
N ILE A 81 2.00 22.19 -10.97
CA ILE A 81 1.86 23.52 -10.41
C ILE A 81 3.01 23.84 -9.47
N VAL A 82 3.11 25.09 -9.09
CA VAL A 82 4.08 25.60 -8.12
C VAL A 82 3.32 26.41 -7.09
N SER A 83 3.53 26.10 -5.81
CA SER A 83 2.97 26.88 -4.69
C SER A 83 4.11 27.42 -3.83
N ASN A 84 3.89 28.58 -3.20
CA ASN A 84 4.83 29.18 -2.25
C ASN A 84 4.74 28.56 -0.85
N LYS A 85 3.74 27.69 -0.62
CA LYS A 85 3.45 27.06 0.65
C LYS A 85 3.32 25.54 0.51
N ARG A 86 3.91 24.80 1.44
CA ARG A 86 3.87 23.34 1.50
C ARG A 86 3.56 22.87 2.91
N ILE A 87 2.60 21.95 3.05
CA ILE A 87 2.29 21.30 4.31
C ILE A 87 2.85 19.89 4.28
N LYS A 88 3.67 19.57 5.27
CA LYS A 88 4.18 18.21 5.52
C LYS A 88 3.50 17.62 6.75
N ILE A 89 2.92 16.46 6.60
CA ILE A 89 2.24 15.74 7.67
C ILE A 89 2.95 14.43 7.91
N LEU A 90 3.30 14.17 9.15
CA LEU A 90 3.85 12.90 9.64
C LEU A 90 2.84 12.28 10.60
N THR A 91 2.44 11.04 10.34
CA THR A 91 1.56 10.28 11.22
C THR A 91 2.36 9.51 12.29
N ARG A 92 1.67 9.00 13.32
CA ARG A 92 2.31 8.21 14.38
C ARG A 92 2.92 6.92 13.87
N ARG A 93 2.34 6.30 12.84
CA ARG A 93 2.86 5.08 12.22
C ARG A 93 3.87 5.36 11.11
N GLY A 94 4.34 6.62 11.01
CA GLY A 94 5.43 7.02 10.12
C GLY A 94 5.04 7.15 8.66
N ARG A 95 3.76 7.40 8.35
CA ARG A 95 3.34 7.80 7.00
C ARG A 95 3.60 9.29 6.84
N GLU A 96 4.13 9.65 5.69
CA GLU A 96 4.46 11.03 5.36
C GLU A 96 3.74 11.45 4.09
N ILE A 97 3.18 12.65 4.11
CA ILE A 97 2.62 13.30 2.92
C ILE A 97 3.05 14.77 2.89
N ALA A 98 3.35 15.27 1.71
CA ALA A 98 3.56 16.69 1.46
C ALA A 98 2.59 17.14 0.37
N CYS A 99 1.82 18.19 0.65
CA CYS A 99 0.75 18.67 -0.21
C CYS A 99 0.57 20.19 -0.10
N THR A 100 -0.27 20.75 -0.96
CA THR A 100 -0.75 22.13 -0.82
C THR A 100 -1.67 22.27 0.39
N PRO A 101 -1.83 23.48 0.96
CA PRO A 101 -2.67 23.75 2.14
C PRO A 101 -4.11 23.23 2.00
N GLU A 102 -4.67 23.37 0.81
CA GLU A 102 -6.07 23.09 0.50
C GLU A 102 -6.34 21.61 0.27
N HIS A 103 -5.28 20.79 0.13
CA HIS A 103 -5.42 19.37 -0.21
C HIS A 103 -6.26 18.62 0.81
N LEU A 104 -7.24 17.82 0.31
CA LEU A 104 -8.20 17.10 1.15
C LEU A 104 -7.68 15.72 1.53
N LEU A 105 -7.66 15.46 2.83
CA LEU A 105 -7.32 14.16 3.43
C LEU A 105 -8.54 13.60 4.17
N LEU A 106 -8.82 12.32 3.98
CA LEU A 106 -9.89 11.65 4.72
C LEU A 106 -9.49 11.46 6.17
N THR A 107 -10.33 11.96 7.09
CA THR A 107 -10.18 11.79 8.53
C THR A 107 -11.36 11.01 9.11
N GLU A 108 -11.33 10.74 10.42
CA GLU A 108 -12.49 10.19 11.15
C GLU A 108 -13.75 11.06 11.07
N ASN A 109 -13.60 12.36 10.78
CA ASN A 109 -14.67 13.34 10.67
C ASN A 109 -15.01 13.73 9.22
N GLY A 110 -14.55 12.96 8.23
CA GLY A 110 -14.70 13.24 6.82
C GLY A 110 -13.46 13.90 6.22
N PHE A 111 -13.60 14.49 5.03
CA PHE A 111 -12.51 15.16 4.35
C PHE A 111 -12.21 16.52 4.97
N ILE A 112 -10.95 16.75 5.33
CA ILE A 112 -10.46 17.99 5.93
C ILE A 112 -9.28 18.51 5.10
N LYS A 113 -9.20 19.83 4.88
CA LYS A 113 -8.07 20.50 4.24
C LYS A 113 -6.79 20.34 5.08
N ALA A 114 -5.66 20.20 4.43
CA ALA A 114 -4.37 19.96 5.11
C ALA A 114 -3.99 21.10 6.07
N ASP A 115 -4.33 22.36 5.77
CA ASP A 115 -4.10 23.53 6.61
C ASP A 115 -5.01 23.61 7.85
N LYS A 116 -6.13 22.89 7.86
CA LYS A 116 -7.10 22.82 8.97
C LYS A 116 -6.85 21.59 9.87
N LEU A 117 -5.90 20.75 9.51
CA LEU A 117 -5.55 19.58 10.32
C LEU A 117 -4.74 19.97 11.56
N SER A 118 -4.94 19.22 12.64
CA SER A 118 -4.19 19.33 13.88
C SER A 118 -3.67 17.95 14.32
N THR A 119 -2.83 17.91 15.34
CA THR A 119 -2.36 16.66 15.94
C THR A 119 -3.46 15.86 16.64
N ASP A 120 -4.66 16.42 16.78
CA ASP A 120 -5.81 15.69 17.33
C ASP A 120 -6.54 14.85 16.29
N ASN A 121 -6.35 15.16 15.00
CA ASN A 121 -6.94 14.41 13.90
C ASN A 121 -6.18 13.10 13.62
N SER A 122 -6.92 12.15 13.04
CA SER A 122 -6.36 10.90 12.50
C SER A 122 -6.72 10.80 11.01
N ILE A 123 -5.74 10.47 10.17
CA ILE A 123 -5.92 10.34 8.72
C ILE A 123 -6.20 8.88 8.37
N ALA A 124 -7.13 8.66 7.45
CA ALA A 124 -7.48 7.34 6.96
C ALA A 124 -6.33 6.74 6.14
N ALA A 125 -5.77 5.65 6.65
CA ALA A 125 -4.78 4.85 5.97
C ALA A 125 -5.44 3.59 5.41
N TYR A 126 -5.18 3.30 4.14
CA TYR A 126 -5.69 2.10 3.49
C TYR A 126 -4.72 0.93 3.69
N LEU A 127 -5.26 -0.18 4.21
CA LEU A 127 -4.46 -1.36 4.55
C LEU A 127 -4.34 -2.29 3.34
N PHE A 128 -3.16 -2.37 2.78
CA PHE A 128 -2.87 -3.25 1.65
C PHE A 128 -1.44 -3.82 1.74
N SER A 129 -1.21 -4.88 0.99
CA SER A 129 0.13 -5.45 0.81
C SER A 129 0.61 -5.10 -0.58
N THR A 130 1.73 -4.42 -0.67
CA THR A 130 2.43 -4.14 -1.93
C THR A 130 3.66 -4.99 -2.07
N TYR A 131 4.12 -5.14 -3.31
CA TYR A 131 5.47 -5.57 -3.54
C TYR A 131 6.44 -4.45 -3.12
N PRO A 132 7.49 -4.79 -2.35
CA PRO A 132 8.52 -3.81 -2.03
C PRO A 132 9.22 -3.35 -3.30
N LYS A 133 9.56 -2.07 -3.37
CA LYS A 133 10.33 -1.52 -4.52
C LYS A 133 11.75 -2.06 -4.49
N ILE A 134 12.21 -2.64 -5.59
CA ILE A 134 13.62 -2.97 -5.79
C ILE A 134 14.32 -1.73 -6.33
N LYS A 135 15.44 -1.36 -5.70
CA LYS A 135 16.39 -0.43 -6.28
C LYS A 135 16.94 -1.05 -7.57
N GLU A 136 17.32 -0.23 -8.54
CA GLU A 136 17.88 -0.70 -9.80
C GLU A 136 18.89 -1.83 -9.57
N ASN A 137 18.56 -2.99 -10.12
CA ASN A 137 19.36 -4.20 -10.01
C ASN A 137 19.42 -4.90 -11.35
N SER A 138 20.51 -4.68 -12.07
CA SER A 138 20.70 -5.21 -13.42
C SER A 138 20.99 -6.71 -13.49
N LYS A 139 21.10 -7.42 -12.34
CA LYS A 139 21.43 -8.84 -12.31
C LYS A 139 20.30 -9.71 -12.84
N LEU A 140 20.63 -10.58 -13.78
CA LEU A 140 19.72 -11.60 -14.31
C LEU A 140 19.55 -12.74 -13.30
N PHE A 141 18.32 -13.19 -13.08
CA PHE A 141 18.00 -14.40 -12.34
C PHE A 141 17.41 -15.50 -13.22
N LEU A 142 16.83 -15.13 -14.37
CA LEU A 142 16.29 -16.05 -15.36
C LEU A 142 16.94 -15.75 -16.70
N THR A 143 17.53 -16.77 -17.31
CA THR A 143 18.22 -16.70 -18.59
C THR A 143 17.61 -17.69 -19.60
N ARG A 144 17.78 -17.40 -20.90
CA ARG A 144 17.38 -18.32 -21.97
C ARG A 144 18.02 -19.70 -21.78
N ASP A 145 19.29 -19.76 -21.42
CA ASP A 145 20.05 -21.01 -21.27
C ASP A 145 19.49 -21.88 -20.15
N LEU A 146 19.05 -21.29 -19.04
CA LEU A 146 18.41 -22.02 -17.95
C LEU A 146 17.10 -22.67 -18.41
N ILE A 147 16.29 -21.96 -19.19
CA ILE A 147 15.03 -22.48 -19.75
C ILE A 147 15.30 -23.60 -20.75
N VAL A 148 16.27 -23.40 -21.66
CA VAL A 148 16.68 -24.41 -22.64
C VAL A 148 17.16 -25.69 -21.95
N LYS A 149 18.06 -25.56 -20.96
CA LYS A 149 18.58 -26.69 -20.17
C LYS A 149 17.46 -27.46 -19.48
N THR A 150 16.47 -26.73 -18.94
CA THR A 150 15.32 -27.37 -18.28
C THR A 150 14.42 -28.09 -19.28
N ALA A 151 14.13 -27.47 -20.45
CA ALA A 151 13.34 -28.10 -21.50
C ALA A 151 14.00 -29.38 -22.02
N MET A 152 15.31 -29.35 -22.27
CA MET A 152 16.09 -30.52 -22.67
C MET A 152 16.02 -31.64 -21.63
N LYS A 153 16.22 -31.34 -20.34
CA LYS A 153 16.11 -32.29 -19.23
C LYS A 153 14.73 -32.96 -19.15
N LEU A 154 13.71 -32.26 -19.64
CA LEU A 154 12.33 -32.76 -19.65
C LEU A 154 11.91 -33.37 -20.99
N ASN A 155 12.83 -33.55 -21.95
CA ASN A 155 12.61 -34.08 -23.30
C ASN A 155 11.48 -33.31 -24.04
N LEU A 156 11.57 -31.97 -24.01
CA LEU A 156 10.58 -31.06 -24.60
C LEU A 156 11.15 -30.36 -25.83
N ASP A 157 10.29 -30.11 -26.81
CA ASP A 157 10.60 -29.21 -27.93
C ASP A 157 10.87 -27.82 -27.37
N LYS A 158 12.13 -27.39 -27.47
CA LYS A 158 12.61 -26.16 -26.84
C LYS A 158 12.18 -24.90 -27.58
N GLU A 159 12.15 -24.93 -28.92
CA GLU A 159 12.01 -23.71 -29.73
C GLU A 159 10.64 -23.07 -29.57
N ARG A 160 9.58 -23.85 -29.76
CA ARG A 160 8.20 -23.40 -29.60
C ARG A 160 7.93 -22.74 -28.24
N TYR A 161 8.43 -23.31 -27.15
CA TYR A 161 8.16 -22.78 -25.80
C TYR A 161 9.03 -21.57 -25.45
N ILE A 162 10.21 -21.45 -26.06
CA ILE A 162 11.08 -20.28 -25.93
C ILE A 162 10.41 -19.08 -26.59
N GLU A 163 9.91 -19.22 -27.82
CA GLU A 163 9.18 -18.17 -28.52
C GLU A 163 7.95 -17.71 -27.73
N GLU A 164 7.19 -18.65 -27.18
CA GLU A 164 6.02 -18.32 -26.34
C GLU A 164 6.40 -17.55 -25.07
N LEU A 165 7.51 -17.86 -24.41
CA LEU A 165 8.02 -17.13 -23.25
C LEU A 165 8.61 -15.77 -23.65
N GLU A 166 9.24 -15.66 -24.81
CA GLU A 166 9.78 -14.40 -25.32
C GLU A 166 8.68 -13.39 -25.63
N GLN A 167 7.60 -13.81 -26.32
CA GLN A 167 6.42 -12.99 -26.60
C GLN A 167 5.76 -12.46 -25.32
N ARG A 168 5.87 -13.19 -24.20
CA ARG A 168 5.38 -12.75 -22.89
C ARG A 168 6.40 -11.93 -22.10
N GLY A 169 7.60 -11.68 -22.64
CA GLY A 169 8.68 -11.01 -21.92
C GLY A 169 9.14 -11.78 -20.69
N LEU A 170 9.21 -13.13 -20.76
CA LEU A 170 9.57 -14.03 -19.66
C LEU A 170 10.86 -14.81 -19.93
N LEU A 171 11.63 -14.45 -20.96
CA LEU A 171 12.82 -15.21 -21.36
C LEU A 171 14.10 -14.72 -20.65
N LYS A 172 14.22 -13.42 -20.42
CA LYS A 172 15.37 -12.80 -19.74
C LYS A 172 14.87 -11.83 -18.69
N LEU A 173 14.92 -12.23 -17.43
CA LEU A 173 14.40 -11.42 -16.33
C LEU A 173 15.50 -11.00 -15.38
N ARG A 174 15.51 -9.71 -15.04
CA ARG A 174 16.32 -9.10 -14.02
C ARG A 174 15.52 -8.94 -12.74
N TYR A 175 16.20 -8.76 -11.62
CA TYR A 175 15.52 -8.61 -10.33
C TYR A 175 14.66 -7.34 -10.23
N ASP A 176 15.01 -6.27 -10.95
CA ASP A 176 14.24 -5.02 -11.01
C ASP A 176 13.01 -5.07 -11.92
N ASN A 177 12.79 -6.18 -12.61
CA ASN A 177 11.58 -6.39 -13.40
C ASN A 177 10.39 -6.70 -12.47
N GLU A 178 9.26 -6.01 -12.67
CA GLU A 178 8.03 -6.17 -11.87
C GLU A 178 7.51 -7.62 -11.84
N LYS A 179 7.72 -8.38 -12.93
CA LYS A 179 7.35 -9.81 -13.00
C LYS A 179 8.16 -10.68 -12.03
N ALA A 180 9.34 -10.23 -11.57
CA ALA A 180 10.16 -10.97 -10.63
C ALA A 180 9.44 -11.18 -9.29
N HIS A 181 8.77 -10.15 -8.78
CA HIS A 181 7.97 -10.24 -7.55
C HIS A 181 6.81 -11.22 -7.68
N VAL A 182 6.08 -11.12 -8.80
CA VAL A 182 4.93 -11.98 -9.08
C VAL A 182 5.37 -13.44 -9.18
N LEU A 183 6.46 -13.71 -9.92
CA LEU A 183 7.02 -15.06 -10.06
C LEU A 183 7.52 -15.61 -8.71
N ALA A 184 8.15 -14.77 -7.88
CA ALA A 184 8.59 -15.18 -6.55
C ALA A 184 7.40 -15.55 -5.65
N SER A 185 6.33 -14.74 -5.64
CA SER A 185 5.13 -15.03 -4.86
C SER A 185 4.37 -16.27 -5.35
N LEU A 186 4.18 -16.41 -6.66
CA LEU A 186 3.54 -17.59 -7.24
C LEU A 186 4.38 -18.85 -6.99
N LEU A 187 5.72 -18.75 -7.04
CA LEU A 187 6.59 -19.88 -6.72
C LEU A 187 6.48 -20.26 -5.24
N GLY A 188 6.41 -19.29 -4.33
CA GLY A 188 6.16 -19.52 -2.92
C GLY A 188 4.87 -20.32 -2.69
N LEU A 189 3.75 -19.87 -3.29
CA LEU A 189 2.47 -20.58 -3.24
C LEU A 189 2.56 -21.96 -3.92
N LEU A 190 3.26 -22.06 -5.05
CA LEU A 190 3.45 -23.33 -5.76
C LEU A 190 4.17 -24.38 -4.91
N LEU A 191 5.16 -23.98 -4.11
CA LEU A 191 5.90 -24.87 -3.23
C LEU A 191 5.09 -25.35 -2.01
N THR A 192 4.06 -24.60 -1.60
CA THR A 192 3.12 -24.98 -0.52
C THR A 192 1.84 -25.58 -1.12
N ASP A 193 0.89 -24.77 -1.50
CA ASP A 193 -0.45 -25.13 -1.97
C ASP A 193 -0.55 -25.20 -3.51
N GLY A 194 0.50 -25.64 -4.19
CA GLY A 194 0.48 -25.78 -5.65
C GLY A 194 1.04 -27.13 -6.12
N SER A 195 0.99 -27.35 -7.42
CA SER A 195 1.51 -28.57 -8.06
C SER A 195 2.01 -28.30 -9.48
N LEU A 196 3.20 -28.84 -9.80
CA LEU A 196 3.64 -29.04 -11.18
C LEU A 196 3.39 -30.50 -11.55
N SER A 197 2.37 -30.76 -12.36
CA SER A 197 1.98 -32.13 -12.73
C SER A 197 2.26 -32.42 -14.20
N MET A 198 2.73 -33.66 -14.43
CA MET A 198 2.92 -34.23 -15.76
C MET A 198 2.14 -35.55 -15.80
N GLN A 199 1.12 -35.59 -16.66
CA GLN A 199 0.27 -36.79 -16.82
C GLN A 199 0.83 -37.74 -17.87
N LYS A 200 0.36 -39.00 -17.87
CA LYS A 200 0.80 -40.07 -18.78
C LYS A 200 0.63 -39.69 -20.27
N ASN A 201 -0.36 -38.88 -20.61
CA ASN A 201 -0.62 -38.36 -21.97
C ASN A 201 0.16 -37.08 -22.32
N ASN A 202 1.29 -36.84 -21.67
CA ASN A 202 2.12 -35.63 -21.85
C ASN A 202 1.41 -34.29 -21.54
N LEU A 203 0.26 -34.32 -20.90
CA LEU A 203 -0.41 -33.11 -20.46
C LEU A 203 0.33 -32.53 -19.24
N ARG A 204 0.75 -31.26 -19.34
CA ARG A 204 1.48 -30.55 -18.28
C ARG A 204 0.61 -29.44 -17.73
N SER A 205 0.61 -29.29 -16.42
CA SER A 205 -0.15 -28.21 -15.77
C SER A 205 0.56 -27.65 -14.56
N VAL A 206 0.29 -26.38 -14.34
CA VAL A 206 0.59 -25.63 -13.12
C VAL A 206 -0.73 -25.42 -12.40
N GLU A 207 -0.82 -25.86 -11.16
CA GLU A 207 -2.05 -25.79 -10.38
C GLU A 207 -1.79 -25.13 -9.03
N PHE A 208 -2.75 -24.33 -8.58
CA PHE A 208 -2.76 -23.71 -7.26
C PHE A 208 -4.08 -24.07 -6.57
N PHE A 209 -4.00 -24.44 -5.30
CA PHE A 209 -5.14 -24.81 -4.47
C PHE A 209 -5.35 -23.71 -3.44
N VAL A 210 -6.41 -22.93 -3.60
CA VAL A 210 -6.67 -21.75 -2.78
C VAL A 210 -8.13 -21.70 -2.32
N ASN A 211 -8.41 -20.88 -1.32
CA ASN A 211 -9.80 -20.61 -0.95
C ASN A 211 -10.49 -19.80 -2.05
N GLU A 212 -11.81 -19.93 -2.15
CA GLU A 212 -12.60 -19.22 -3.16
C GLU A 212 -12.36 -17.70 -3.19
N LYS A 213 -12.17 -17.08 -2.02
CA LYS A 213 -11.91 -15.65 -1.86
C LYS A 213 -10.53 -15.20 -2.35
N ASP A 214 -9.62 -16.14 -2.56
CA ASP A 214 -8.23 -15.85 -2.95
C ASP A 214 -7.98 -16.09 -4.46
N VAL A 215 -8.97 -16.67 -5.17
CA VAL A 215 -8.88 -17.04 -6.58
C VAL A 215 -8.53 -15.85 -7.47
N ASP A 216 -9.21 -14.72 -7.27
CA ASP A 216 -9.03 -13.53 -8.11
C ASP A 216 -7.61 -12.95 -7.99
N GLU A 217 -6.99 -13.04 -6.81
CA GLU A 217 -5.62 -12.58 -6.61
C GLU A 217 -4.62 -13.46 -7.39
N VAL A 218 -4.83 -14.78 -7.42
CA VAL A 218 -3.99 -15.70 -8.20
C VAL A 218 -4.18 -15.50 -9.71
N ILE A 219 -5.44 -15.36 -10.16
CA ILE A 219 -5.75 -15.12 -11.59
C ILE A 219 -5.13 -13.81 -12.07
N LYS A 220 -5.23 -12.76 -11.27
CA LYS A 220 -4.64 -11.45 -11.57
C LYS A 220 -3.14 -11.54 -11.79
N ASP A 221 -2.43 -12.25 -10.93
CA ASP A 221 -0.99 -12.42 -11.04
C ASP A 221 -0.61 -13.30 -12.25
N LEU A 222 -1.38 -14.35 -12.53
CA LEU A 222 -1.18 -15.16 -13.74
C LEU A 222 -1.41 -14.34 -15.02
N LYS A 223 -2.45 -13.51 -15.05
CA LYS A 223 -2.71 -12.58 -16.17
C LYS A 223 -1.59 -11.56 -16.34
N PHE A 224 -1.03 -11.04 -15.25
CA PHE A 224 0.07 -10.09 -15.29
C PHE A 224 1.33 -10.68 -15.94
N ILE A 225 1.58 -11.97 -15.76
CA ILE A 225 2.66 -12.69 -16.45
C ILE A 225 2.23 -13.28 -17.81
N GLY A 226 1.02 -12.95 -18.29
CA GLY A 226 0.53 -13.29 -19.63
C GLY A 226 -0.14 -14.66 -19.75
N TYR A 227 -0.70 -15.22 -18.66
CA TYR A 227 -1.40 -16.51 -18.71
C TYR A 227 -2.83 -16.41 -18.19
N GLU A 228 -3.74 -17.10 -18.89
CA GLU A 228 -5.09 -17.31 -18.43
C GLU A 228 -5.24 -18.66 -17.73
N ALA A 229 -6.05 -18.70 -16.69
CA ALA A 229 -6.27 -19.88 -15.86
C ALA A 229 -7.73 -20.33 -15.88
N GLY A 230 -7.93 -21.65 -15.92
CA GLY A 230 -9.22 -22.25 -15.64
C GLY A 230 -9.42 -22.44 -14.13
N VAL A 231 -10.65 -22.23 -13.68
CA VAL A 231 -11.04 -22.39 -12.27
C VAL A 231 -11.99 -23.58 -12.12
N ARG A 232 -11.72 -24.45 -11.16
CA ARG A 232 -12.59 -25.56 -10.81
C ARG A 232 -12.77 -25.65 -9.30
N LYS A 233 -14.02 -25.58 -8.86
CA LYS A 233 -14.39 -25.86 -7.46
C LYS A 233 -14.54 -27.36 -7.28
N GLN A 234 -13.97 -27.88 -6.20
CA GLN A 234 -14.14 -29.28 -5.83
C GLN A 234 -14.29 -29.40 -4.30
N GLU A 235 -15.05 -30.38 -3.90
CA GLU A 235 -15.19 -30.75 -2.51
C GLU A 235 -14.34 -31.99 -2.25
N ILE A 236 -13.43 -31.91 -1.29
CA ILE A 236 -12.62 -33.03 -0.86
C ILE A 236 -13.26 -33.57 0.42
N VAL A 237 -13.78 -34.79 0.33
CA VAL A 237 -14.25 -35.53 1.49
C VAL A 237 -13.19 -36.51 1.91
N GLY A 238 -12.83 -36.54 3.17
CA GLY A 238 -11.81 -37.41 3.70
C GLY A 238 -12.07 -37.80 5.16
N LYS A 239 -11.24 -38.69 5.69
CA LYS A 239 -11.26 -39.09 7.10
C LYS A 239 -9.88 -38.86 7.71
N ILE A 240 -9.84 -38.11 8.82
CA ILE A 240 -8.64 -37.95 9.65
C ILE A 240 -8.98 -38.44 11.05
N ASN A 241 -8.23 -39.43 11.56
CA ASN A 241 -8.45 -40.02 12.87
C ASN A 241 -9.91 -40.47 13.09
N ASN A 242 -10.49 -41.17 12.12
CA ASN A 242 -11.91 -41.62 12.08
C ASN A 242 -12.98 -40.51 12.08
N ARG A 243 -12.60 -39.25 11.99
CA ARG A 243 -13.54 -38.15 11.80
C ARG A 243 -13.60 -37.79 10.32
N GLU A 244 -14.80 -37.75 9.78
CA GLU A 244 -15.04 -37.27 8.42
C GLU A 244 -14.85 -35.76 8.38
N PHE A 245 -14.19 -35.28 7.33
CA PHE A 245 -14.12 -33.86 7.01
C PHE A 245 -14.50 -33.64 5.55
N SER A 246 -15.16 -32.53 5.31
CA SER A 246 -15.39 -32.01 3.96
C SER A 246 -14.74 -30.64 3.88
N GLN A 247 -13.95 -30.43 2.84
CA GLN A 247 -13.29 -29.15 2.57
C GLN A 247 -13.55 -28.74 1.12
N LYS A 248 -14.12 -27.55 0.93
CA LYS A 248 -14.25 -26.92 -0.39
C LYS A 248 -12.94 -26.26 -0.76
N ILE A 249 -12.32 -26.72 -1.86
CA ILE A 249 -11.08 -26.17 -2.39
C ILE A 249 -11.35 -25.68 -3.81
N THR A 250 -10.80 -24.54 -4.15
CA THR A 250 -10.81 -24.05 -5.52
C THR A 250 -9.43 -24.26 -6.15
N ARG A 251 -9.43 -24.94 -7.29
CA ARG A 251 -8.25 -25.20 -8.08
C ARG A 251 -8.16 -24.20 -9.23
N VAL A 252 -7.09 -23.43 -9.25
CA VAL A 252 -6.70 -22.55 -10.36
C VAL A 252 -5.65 -23.29 -11.18
N ARG A 253 -5.93 -23.54 -12.46
CA ARG A 253 -5.09 -24.37 -13.34
C ARG A 253 -4.73 -23.67 -14.62
N VAL A 254 -3.44 -23.75 -15.00
CA VAL A 254 -2.93 -23.36 -16.31
C VAL A 254 -2.33 -24.59 -16.99
N SER A 255 -2.91 -24.98 -18.13
CA SER A 255 -2.46 -26.14 -18.91
C SER A 255 -1.58 -25.68 -20.11
N LYS A 256 -0.56 -24.87 -19.82
CA LYS A 256 0.42 -24.39 -20.79
C LYS A 256 1.82 -24.91 -20.44
N THR A 257 2.44 -25.60 -21.39
CA THR A 257 3.77 -26.19 -21.19
C THR A 257 4.85 -25.13 -20.99
N SER A 258 4.73 -23.96 -21.61
CA SER A 258 5.65 -22.83 -21.39
C SER A 258 5.67 -22.36 -19.92
N LEU A 259 4.51 -22.24 -19.26
CA LEU A 259 4.44 -21.89 -17.84
C LEU A 259 5.01 -23.00 -16.95
N PHE A 260 4.74 -24.26 -17.30
CA PHE A 260 5.30 -25.40 -16.61
C PHE A 260 6.84 -25.40 -16.66
N ILE A 261 7.43 -25.19 -17.85
CA ILE A 261 8.89 -25.08 -18.01
C ILE A 261 9.45 -23.90 -17.23
N LEU A 262 8.78 -22.76 -17.28
CA LEU A 262 9.18 -21.55 -16.55
C LEU A 262 9.29 -21.85 -15.05
N PHE A 263 8.24 -22.39 -14.43
CA PHE A 263 8.28 -22.69 -13.00
C PHE A 263 9.26 -23.82 -12.67
N ALA A 264 9.41 -24.83 -13.52
CA ALA A 264 10.44 -25.86 -13.36
C ALA A 264 11.86 -25.25 -13.39
N SER A 265 12.11 -24.29 -14.29
CA SER A 265 13.39 -23.57 -14.38
C SER A 265 13.65 -22.67 -13.16
N LEU A 266 12.60 -22.10 -12.57
CA LEU A 266 12.67 -21.29 -11.36
C LEU A 266 12.78 -22.11 -10.06
N GLY A 267 12.78 -23.45 -10.14
CA GLY A 267 12.94 -24.35 -9.00
C GLY A 267 11.63 -24.93 -8.46
N GLY A 268 10.55 -24.85 -9.23
CA GLY A 268 9.29 -25.55 -8.93
C GLY A 268 9.49 -27.07 -8.95
N ILE A 269 8.89 -27.78 -7.99
CA ILE A 269 9.05 -29.21 -7.79
C ILE A 269 8.04 -29.97 -8.65
N ILE A 270 8.54 -30.81 -9.57
CA ILE A 270 7.69 -31.65 -10.43
C ILE A 270 7.29 -32.90 -9.66
N GLY A 271 5.99 -33.16 -9.55
CA GLY A 271 5.43 -34.33 -8.90
C GLY A 271 5.24 -34.19 -7.39
N LYS A 272 5.42 -35.27 -6.63
CA LYS A 272 5.10 -35.32 -5.20
C LYS A 272 6.17 -34.62 -4.35
N LYS A 273 5.85 -33.44 -3.81
CA LYS A 273 6.73 -32.62 -2.95
C LYS A 273 7.22 -33.37 -1.71
N PHE A 274 6.38 -34.19 -1.09
CA PHE A 274 6.76 -34.97 0.11
C PHE A 274 7.89 -35.95 -0.14
N ILE A 275 8.00 -36.50 -1.38
CA ILE A 275 9.06 -37.45 -1.75
C ILE A 275 10.35 -36.70 -2.08
N ARG A 276 10.24 -35.58 -2.78
CA ARG A 276 11.40 -34.81 -3.22
C ARG A 276 11.94 -33.86 -2.14
N GLY A 277 11.12 -33.53 -1.16
CA GLY A 277 11.44 -32.50 -0.16
C GLY A 277 11.42 -31.10 -0.75
N LEU A 278 11.26 -30.11 0.10
CA LEU A 278 11.31 -28.69 -0.29
C LEU A 278 12.75 -28.20 -0.38
N LYS A 279 13.00 -27.30 -1.31
CA LYS A 279 14.27 -26.58 -1.45
C LYS A 279 13.96 -25.14 -1.85
N ILE A 280 14.66 -24.19 -1.24
CA ILE A 280 14.55 -22.79 -1.64
C ILE A 280 15.44 -22.57 -2.87
N PRO A 281 14.91 -22.04 -3.98
CA PRO A 281 15.72 -21.79 -5.17
C PRO A 281 16.84 -20.77 -4.92
N GLU A 282 17.98 -21.00 -5.54
CA GLU A 282 19.17 -20.17 -5.35
C GLU A 282 18.96 -18.69 -5.71
N TRP A 283 18.15 -18.43 -6.76
CA TRP A 283 17.83 -17.06 -7.15
C TRP A 283 16.99 -16.30 -6.10
N ILE A 284 16.24 -17.01 -5.26
CA ILE A 284 15.56 -16.44 -4.09
C ILE A 284 16.59 -16.19 -2.98
N LEU A 285 17.39 -17.20 -2.62
CA LEU A 285 18.38 -17.09 -1.53
C LEU A 285 19.42 -15.98 -1.76
N LYS A 286 19.89 -15.86 -3.00
CA LYS A 286 20.88 -14.85 -3.42
C LYS A 286 20.25 -13.55 -3.96
N GLY A 287 18.93 -13.51 -4.05
CA GLY A 287 18.18 -12.35 -4.54
C GLY A 287 18.11 -11.22 -3.53
N PRO A 288 17.68 -10.03 -3.99
CA PRO A 288 17.39 -8.88 -3.11
C PRO A 288 16.37 -9.25 -2.02
N ALA A 289 16.46 -8.57 -0.87
CA ALA A 289 15.55 -8.79 0.27
C ALA A 289 14.07 -8.63 -0.13
N GLU A 290 13.78 -7.76 -1.08
CA GLU A 290 12.45 -7.51 -1.62
C GLU A 290 11.89 -8.74 -2.35
N ILE A 291 12.70 -9.44 -3.11
CA ILE A 291 12.32 -10.69 -3.80
C ILE A 291 12.15 -11.83 -2.79
N GLN A 292 13.06 -11.93 -1.81
CA GLN A 292 12.93 -12.88 -0.71
C GLN A 292 11.63 -12.69 0.05
N LYS A 293 11.27 -11.43 0.32
CA LYS A 293 10.00 -11.07 0.95
C LYS A 293 8.80 -11.47 0.10
N SER A 294 8.83 -11.22 -1.21
CA SER A 294 7.74 -11.61 -2.12
C SER A 294 7.56 -13.13 -2.20
N PHE A 295 8.66 -13.87 -2.20
CA PHE A 295 8.62 -15.33 -2.09
C PHE A 295 7.95 -15.78 -0.78
N LEU A 296 8.39 -15.21 0.35
CA LEU A 296 7.81 -15.48 1.67
C LEU A 296 6.32 -15.13 1.74
N GLN A 297 5.88 -14.03 1.12
CA GLN A 297 4.45 -13.66 1.06
C GLN A 297 3.58 -14.77 0.45
N GLY A 298 4.01 -15.32 -0.67
CA GLY A 298 3.31 -16.44 -1.31
C GLY A 298 3.41 -17.73 -0.52
N PHE A 299 4.59 -18.04 -0.02
CA PHE A 299 4.87 -19.26 0.75
C PHE A 299 4.09 -19.27 2.08
N LEU A 300 4.12 -18.19 2.84
CA LEU A 300 3.37 -18.05 4.09
C LEU A 300 1.85 -17.96 3.84
N GLY A 301 1.43 -17.52 2.67
CA GLY A 301 0.04 -17.59 2.23
C GLY A 301 -0.50 -19.01 2.31
N GLY A 302 0.25 -20.01 1.81
CA GLY A 302 -0.04 -21.44 1.97
C GLY A 302 0.18 -21.90 3.41
N ASP A 303 1.43 -22.20 3.76
CA ASP A 303 1.79 -22.91 5.02
C ASP A 303 2.07 -21.99 6.23
N GLY A 304 2.03 -20.67 6.06
CA GLY A 304 2.27 -19.74 7.17
C GLY A 304 1.14 -19.71 8.21
N THR A 305 1.49 -19.33 9.41
CA THR A 305 0.54 -19.17 10.52
C THR A 305 0.18 -17.69 10.74
N LYS A 306 -1.09 -17.38 11.02
CA LYS A 306 -1.51 -16.01 11.35
C LYS A 306 -0.99 -15.60 12.73
N LEU A 307 -0.69 -14.32 12.88
CA LEU A 307 -0.46 -13.73 14.18
C LEU A 307 -1.79 -13.41 14.85
N GLU A 308 -1.91 -13.76 16.13
CA GLU A 308 -3.04 -13.36 16.98
C GLU A 308 -2.52 -12.48 18.12
N ILE A 309 -3.21 -11.38 18.39
CA ILE A 309 -2.95 -10.54 19.56
C ILE A 309 -4.10 -10.76 20.53
N LYS A 310 -3.78 -11.26 21.73
CA LYS A 310 -4.77 -11.56 22.78
C LYS A 310 -4.48 -10.72 24.01
N THR A 311 -5.52 -10.20 24.62
CA THR A 311 -5.47 -9.60 25.95
C THR A 311 -5.45 -10.72 26.99
N ILE A 312 -4.42 -10.76 27.82
CA ILE A 312 -4.29 -11.74 28.90
C ILE A 312 -4.16 -11.00 30.23
N LYS A 313 -4.57 -11.66 31.32
CA LYS A 313 -4.40 -11.15 32.67
C LYS A 313 -3.17 -11.78 33.32
N ASP A 314 -2.40 -10.99 34.06
CA ASP A 314 -1.34 -11.50 34.91
C ASP A 314 -1.90 -12.06 36.22
N LYS A 315 -1.03 -12.60 37.07
CA LYS A 315 -1.43 -13.14 38.40
C LYS A 315 -1.98 -12.08 39.36
N GLN A 316 -1.73 -10.78 39.06
CA GLN A 316 -2.20 -9.63 39.85
C GLN A 316 -3.47 -9.01 39.25
N GLY A 317 -4.04 -9.61 38.19
CA GLY A 317 -5.26 -9.12 37.54
C GLY A 317 -5.04 -8.01 36.49
N ASN A 318 -3.80 -7.55 36.27
CA ASN A 318 -3.51 -6.54 35.26
C ASN A 318 -3.63 -7.13 33.84
N THR A 319 -4.28 -6.40 32.95
CA THR A 319 -4.42 -6.80 31.55
C THR A 319 -3.23 -6.32 30.71
N TYR A 320 -2.80 -7.15 29.79
CA TYR A 320 -1.80 -6.80 28.78
C TYR A 320 -1.98 -7.58 27.49
N ASN A 321 -1.53 -7.00 26.37
CA ASN A 321 -1.58 -7.67 25.09
C ASN A 321 -0.36 -8.54 24.86
N LYS A 322 -0.57 -9.75 24.40
CA LYS A 322 0.47 -10.70 24.04
C LYS A 322 0.24 -11.19 22.61
N SER A 323 1.32 -11.19 21.83
CA SER A 323 1.32 -11.77 20.49
C SER A 323 1.50 -13.28 20.57
N PHE A 324 0.71 -13.99 19.79
CA PHE A 324 0.78 -15.44 19.61
C PHE A 324 0.98 -15.76 18.14
N ILE A 325 2.01 -16.52 17.85
CA ILE A 325 2.30 -17.06 16.52
C ILE A 325 2.56 -18.54 16.73
N ASN A 326 1.73 -19.41 16.16
CA ASN A 326 2.00 -20.84 16.17
C ASN A 326 3.28 -21.10 15.36
N PRO A 327 4.05 -22.14 15.69
CA PRO A 327 5.17 -22.54 14.86
C PRO A 327 4.75 -22.75 13.40
N ILE A 328 5.63 -22.40 12.47
CA ILE A 328 5.44 -22.79 11.07
C ILE A 328 5.87 -24.24 10.99
N GLU A 329 5.00 -25.10 10.45
CA GLU A 329 5.19 -26.56 10.45
C GLU A 329 5.23 -27.08 9.02
N PHE A 330 6.20 -27.97 8.75
CA PHE A 330 6.38 -28.64 7.47
C PHE A 330 6.56 -30.13 7.67
N HIS A 331 5.92 -30.92 6.78
CA HIS A 331 5.99 -32.35 6.80
C HIS A 331 6.83 -32.88 5.63
N PHE A 332 7.76 -33.77 5.91
CA PHE A 332 8.63 -34.42 4.92
C PHE A 332 8.61 -35.91 5.12
N TYR A 333 8.96 -36.69 4.08
CA TYR A 333 9.42 -38.05 4.29
C TYR A 333 10.86 -38.05 4.80
N SER A 334 11.20 -38.99 5.67
CA SER A 334 12.59 -39.15 6.16
C SER A 334 13.61 -39.41 5.04
N GLU A 335 13.15 -40.02 3.94
CA GLU A 335 13.94 -40.33 2.74
C GLU A 335 13.77 -39.26 1.62
N ALA A 336 13.44 -38.03 1.95
CA ALA A 336 13.28 -36.98 0.94
C ALA A 336 14.59 -36.67 0.21
N GLU A 337 14.54 -36.51 -1.12
CA GLU A 337 15.71 -36.20 -1.98
C GLU A 337 16.43 -34.92 -1.52
N ASN A 338 15.68 -33.89 -1.13
CA ASN A 338 16.20 -32.65 -0.56
C ASN A 338 16.21 -32.76 0.98
N SER A 339 17.35 -32.48 1.58
CA SER A 339 17.56 -32.58 3.02
C SER A 339 16.64 -31.61 3.79
N PRO A 340 15.85 -32.08 4.76
CA PRO A 340 15.07 -31.26 5.66
C PRO A 340 15.91 -30.26 6.46
N ASP A 341 17.16 -30.63 6.84
CA ASP A 341 18.10 -29.74 7.55
C ASP A 341 18.51 -28.54 6.67
N ASN A 342 18.76 -28.78 5.38
CA ASN A 342 19.12 -27.71 4.45
C ASN A 342 17.92 -26.77 4.24
N PHE A 343 16.73 -27.33 4.04
CA PHE A 343 15.52 -26.52 3.93
C PHE A 343 15.29 -25.67 5.20
N LEU A 344 15.45 -26.27 6.39
CA LEU A 344 15.31 -25.55 7.65
C LEU A 344 16.29 -24.38 7.74
N LYS A 345 17.56 -24.58 7.38
CA LYS A 345 18.58 -23.52 7.37
C LYS A 345 18.24 -22.41 6.38
N GLU A 346 17.89 -22.78 5.14
CA GLU A 346 17.55 -21.84 4.07
C GLU A 346 16.31 -21.01 4.41
N PHE A 347 15.26 -21.65 4.91
CA PHE A 347 14.02 -20.97 5.27
C PHE A 347 14.17 -20.06 6.51
N SER A 348 14.92 -20.54 7.52
CA SER A 348 15.28 -19.74 8.69
C SER A 348 16.07 -18.49 8.29
N TYR A 349 17.05 -18.63 7.39
CA TYR A 349 17.79 -17.48 6.84
C TYR A 349 16.86 -16.43 6.21
N LEU A 350 15.88 -16.84 5.39
CA LEU A 350 14.94 -15.91 4.76
C LEU A 350 14.09 -15.15 5.80
N LEU A 351 13.62 -15.84 6.85
CA LEU A 351 12.86 -15.22 7.93
C LEU A 351 13.73 -14.22 8.71
N GLU A 352 14.95 -14.60 9.07
CA GLU A 352 15.88 -13.76 9.82
C GLU A 352 16.33 -12.54 9.01
N ASN A 353 16.59 -12.72 7.72
CA ASN A 353 16.90 -11.62 6.81
C ASN A 353 15.73 -10.63 6.66
N SER A 354 14.49 -11.09 6.89
CA SER A 354 13.29 -10.25 6.98
C SER A 354 13.08 -9.63 8.38
N GLY A 355 14.03 -9.77 9.30
CA GLY A 355 13.98 -9.24 10.68
C GLY A 355 13.13 -10.06 11.65
N VAL A 356 12.72 -11.27 11.26
CA VAL A 356 11.96 -12.18 12.13
C VAL A 356 12.93 -12.99 12.97
N LYS A 357 12.85 -12.85 14.30
CA LYS A 357 13.63 -13.71 15.20
C LYS A 357 12.93 -15.04 15.39
N ILE A 358 13.66 -16.13 15.16
CA ILE A 358 13.19 -17.49 15.41
C ILE A 358 13.77 -18.02 16.74
N ARG A 359 12.99 -18.89 17.39
CA ARG A 359 13.49 -19.68 18.53
C ARG A 359 14.18 -20.92 18.01
N LYS A 360 14.68 -21.80 18.90
CA LYS A 360 15.28 -23.07 18.50
C LYS A 360 14.26 -23.87 17.67
N ALA A 361 14.54 -24.01 16.38
CA ALA A 361 13.76 -24.84 15.48
C ALA A 361 14.10 -26.32 15.72
N THR A 362 13.14 -27.21 15.50
CA THR A 362 13.29 -28.65 15.73
C THR A 362 12.90 -29.46 14.50
N ILE A 363 13.56 -30.61 14.34
CA ILE A 363 13.19 -31.66 13.40
C ILE A 363 12.83 -32.87 14.26
N GLU A 364 11.59 -33.31 14.20
CA GLU A 364 11.04 -34.37 15.04
C GLU A 364 10.50 -35.50 14.15
N LYS A 365 10.70 -36.75 14.57
CA LYS A 365 9.98 -37.88 13.96
C LYS A 365 8.50 -37.76 14.30
N GLU A 366 7.64 -37.90 13.29
CA GLU A 366 6.21 -37.76 13.46
C GLU A 366 5.57 -39.12 13.78
N GLU A 367 5.37 -39.40 15.07
CA GLU A 367 4.75 -40.64 15.53
C GLU A 367 3.22 -40.66 15.33
N ARG A 368 2.58 -39.49 15.18
CA ARG A 368 1.11 -39.34 15.18
C ARG A 368 0.42 -39.79 13.89
N TYR A 369 1.15 -39.86 12.77
CA TYR A 369 0.59 -40.22 11.47
C TYR A 369 1.21 -41.50 10.93
N LYS A 370 0.64 -42.66 11.28
CA LYS A 370 0.92 -43.90 10.54
C LYS A 370 0.26 -43.79 9.17
N ARG A 371 1.04 -43.40 8.17
CA ARG A 371 0.58 -43.34 6.79
C ARG A 371 0.28 -44.72 6.24
N LYS A 372 -0.69 -44.81 5.29
CA LYS A 372 -1.04 -46.08 4.63
C LYS A 372 0.15 -46.74 3.93
N ASP A 373 1.15 -45.95 3.50
CA ASP A 373 2.39 -46.42 2.82
C ASP A 373 3.51 -46.82 3.78
N LYS A 374 3.27 -46.80 5.10
CA LYS A 374 4.23 -47.13 6.18
C LYS A 374 5.55 -46.31 6.16
N LYS A 375 5.67 -45.27 5.36
CA LYS A 375 6.87 -44.41 5.33
C LYS A 375 6.94 -43.51 6.55
N GLU A 376 8.14 -43.35 7.10
CA GLU A 376 8.38 -42.41 8.20
C GLU A 376 8.23 -40.96 7.70
N SER A 377 7.47 -40.17 8.43
CA SER A 377 7.41 -38.71 8.22
C SER A 377 8.13 -37.97 9.34
N ILE A 378 8.73 -36.87 8.98
CA ILE A 378 9.37 -35.94 9.90
C ILE A 378 8.64 -34.59 9.85
N LEU A 379 8.62 -33.95 10.98
CA LEU A 379 7.99 -32.64 11.18
C LEU A 379 9.07 -31.61 11.53
N ILE A 380 9.19 -30.60 10.68
CA ILE A 380 9.98 -29.42 10.98
C ILE A 380 9.08 -28.39 11.66
N LYS A 381 9.50 -27.88 12.82
CA LYS A 381 8.82 -26.80 13.53
C LYS A 381 9.75 -25.60 13.65
N ILE A 382 9.27 -24.45 13.20
CA ILE A 382 9.98 -23.18 13.28
C ILE A 382 9.18 -22.22 14.17
N PRO A 383 9.48 -22.18 15.48
CA PRO A 383 8.80 -21.29 16.41
C PRO A 383 9.37 -19.87 16.30
N ILE A 384 8.48 -18.90 16.14
CA ILE A 384 8.81 -17.48 16.01
C ILE A 384 8.81 -16.82 17.40
N HIS A 385 9.74 -15.89 17.62
CA HIS A 385 9.70 -15.02 18.79
C HIS A 385 8.49 -14.09 18.73
N THR A 386 7.72 -14.05 19.83
CA THR A 386 6.49 -13.25 19.94
C THR A 386 6.71 -11.88 20.59
N ASN A 387 7.97 -11.41 20.71
CA ASN A 387 8.22 -10.03 21.08
C ASN A 387 7.73 -9.08 19.97
N PHE A 388 7.39 -7.84 20.33
CA PHE A 388 6.72 -6.90 19.43
C PHE A 388 7.51 -6.62 18.14
N LYS A 389 8.83 -6.50 18.21
CA LYS A 389 9.67 -6.25 17.02
C LYS A 389 9.65 -7.43 16.06
N SER A 390 9.82 -8.66 16.55
CA SER A 390 9.76 -9.87 15.72
C SER A 390 8.34 -10.11 15.17
N ALA A 391 7.31 -9.91 15.99
CA ALA A 391 5.91 -10.00 15.56
C ALA A 391 5.58 -8.94 14.48
N TYR A 392 6.08 -7.71 14.62
CA TYR A 392 5.96 -6.67 13.60
C TYR A 392 6.69 -7.06 12.32
N SER A 393 7.92 -7.55 12.39
CA SER A 393 8.67 -8.00 11.21
C SER A 393 7.95 -9.13 10.49
N TYR A 394 7.42 -10.12 11.22
CA TYR A 394 6.64 -11.20 10.65
C TYR A 394 5.38 -10.72 9.93
N THR A 395 4.60 -9.83 10.57
CA THR A 395 3.42 -9.24 9.93
C THR A 395 3.77 -8.31 8.76
N SER A 396 4.98 -7.74 8.77
CA SER A 396 5.50 -6.89 7.70
C SER A 396 5.97 -7.66 6.47
N ILE A 397 6.30 -8.97 6.60
CA ILE A 397 6.41 -9.84 5.43
C ILE A 397 5.05 -9.85 4.74
N GLY A 398 3.98 -10.11 5.49
CA GLY A 398 2.61 -10.19 4.98
C GLY A 398 2.28 -11.56 4.41
N PHE A 399 1.06 -11.68 3.92
CA PHE A 399 0.53 -12.90 3.30
C PHE A 399 -0.07 -12.55 1.94
N LYS A 400 0.19 -13.37 0.95
CA LYS A 400 -0.45 -13.28 -0.35
C LYS A 400 -1.25 -14.54 -0.61
N TYR A 401 -2.34 -14.45 -1.36
CA TYR A 401 -3.25 -15.56 -1.68
C TYR A 401 -3.94 -16.22 -0.46
N ALA A 402 -4.04 -15.49 0.64
CA ALA A 402 -4.68 -15.96 1.88
C ALA A 402 -5.36 -14.80 2.63
N LEU A 403 -6.52 -14.37 2.14
CA LEU A 403 -7.24 -13.21 2.69
C LEU A 403 -7.54 -13.34 4.19
N ASN A 404 -7.84 -14.56 4.65
CA ASN A 404 -8.09 -14.87 6.05
C ASN A 404 -6.87 -14.67 6.96
N LYS A 405 -5.64 -14.68 6.43
CA LYS A 405 -4.39 -14.37 7.13
C LYS A 405 -3.97 -12.91 6.88
N LYS A 406 -4.22 -12.38 5.69
CA LYS A 406 -3.76 -11.08 5.19
C LYS A 406 -4.31 -9.92 6.02
N LEU A 407 -5.63 -9.78 6.12
CA LEU A 407 -6.24 -8.66 6.83
C LEU A 407 -5.92 -8.64 8.33
N PRO A 408 -6.05 -9.74 9.08
CA PRO A 408 -5.63 -9.77 10.48
C PRO A 408 -4.16 -9.41 10.68
N SER A 409 -3.28 -9.84 9.76
CA SER A 409 -1.86 -9.51 9.80
C SER A 409 -1.58 -8.03 9.57
N LEU A 410 -2.27 -7.40 8.62
CA LEU A 410 -2.16 -5.97 8.36
C LEU A 410 -2.62 -5.15 9.56
N LEU A 411 -3.74 -5.51 10.18
CA LEU A 411 -4.23 -4.86 11.40
C LEU A 411 -3.26 -5.01 12.57
N ALA A 412 -2.74 -6.21 12.77
CA ALA A 412 -1.73 -6.46 13.80
C ALA A 412 -0.44 -5.67 13.54
N ARG A 413 -0.01 -5.56 12.28
CA ARG A 413 1.14 -4.73 11.88
C ARG A 413 0.96 -3.28 12.28
N GLU A 414 -0.18 -2.68 11.99
CA GLU A 414 -0.48 -1.29 12.32
C GLU A 414 -0.46 -1.05 13.84
N TYR A 415 -1.10 -1.93 14.59
CA TYR A 415 -1.12 -1.86 16.06
C TYR A 415 0.29 -2.00 16.65
N LEU A 416 1.07 -2.98 16.18
CA LEU A 416 2.42 -3.23 16.66
C LEU A 416 3.36 -2.09 16.29
N LYS A 417 3.21 -1.48 15.12
CA LYS A 417 4.01 -0.33 14.71
C LYS A 417 3.78 0.86 15.63
N GLU A 418 2.52 1.22 15.89
CA GLU A 418 2.18 2.31 16.80
C GLU A 418 2.79 2.07 18.19
N ARG A 419 2.72 0.84 18.67
CA ARG A 419 3.30 0.46 19.96
C ARG A 419 4.83 0.57 19.99
N ILE A 420 5.51 0.14 18.94
CA ILE A 420 6.97 0.25 18.80
C ILE A 420 7.39 1.72 18.80
N GLU A 421 6.72 2.57 18.04
CA GLU A 421 6.99 4.01 17.98
C GLU A 421 6.84 4.68 19.36
N LEU A 422 5.76 4.35 20.08
CA LEU A 422 5.56 4.85 21.44
C LEU A 422 6.65 4.40 22.42
N LEU A 423 7.07 3.14 22.34
CA LEU A 423 8.16 2.63 23.18
C LEU A 423 9.50 3.30 22.85
N GLU A 424 9.78 3.56 21.58
CA GLU A 424 11.00 4.27 21.18
C GLU A 424 10.98 5.75 21.60
N GLU A 425 9.81 6.39 21.52
CA GLU A 425 9.65 7.75 22.05
C GLU A 425 9.89 7.80 23.57
N MET A 426 9.32 6.87 24.31
CA MET A 426 9.53 6.78 25.75
C MET A 426 10.99 6.48 26.11
N LYS A 427 11.67 5.65 25.31
CA LYS A 427 13.12 5.39 25.47
C LYS A 427 13.94 6.67 25.29
N LYS A 428 13.66 7.45 24.23
CA LYS A 428 14.33 8.75 24.00
C LYS A 428 14.09 9.73 25.15
N LYS A 429 12.85 9.83 25.63
CA LYS A 429 12.51 10.68 26.79
C LYS A 429 13.25 10.22 28.05
N ARG A 430 13.38 8.90 28.27
CA ARG A 430 14.18 8.37 29.37
C ARG A 430 15.65 8.76 29.28
N GLU A 431 16.27 8.62 28.10
CA GLU A 431 17.65 9.03 27.88
C GLU A 431 17.84 10.53 28.16
N GLN A 432 16.91 11.37 27.69
CA GLN A 432 16.91 12.81 28.00
C GLN A 432 16.72 13.08 29.49
N ALA A 433 15.81 12.38 30.18
CA ALA A 433 15.63 12.53 31.63
C ALA A 433 16.90 12.20 32.41
N VAL A 434 17.63 11.16 32.00
CA VAL A 434 18.91 10.78 32.63
C VAL A 434 19.96 11.90 32.46
N LEU A 435 20.06 12.52 31.29
CA LEU A 435 20.97 13.65 31.03
C LEU A 435 20.60 14.91 31.82
N MET A 436 19.34 15.04 32.22
CA MET A 436 18.82 16.19 32.97
C MET A 436 18.88 15.97 34.49
N LYS A 437 19.11 14.74 34.97
CA LYS A 437 18.98 14.33 36.37
C LYS A 437 19.82 15.19 37.33
N ASP A 438 21.05 15.50 36.96
CA ASP A 438 21.99 16.25 37.78
C ASP A 438 21.85 17.78 37.63
N LYS A 439 21.04 18.25 36.69
CA LYS A 439 20.91 19.69 36.34
C LYS A 439 19.55 20.28 36.78
N PHE A 440 18.53 19.47 36.93
CA PHE A 440 17.17 19.92 37.18
C PHE A 440 16.46 19.02 38.20
N ASP A 441 15.51 19.60 38.91
CA ASP A 441 14.62 18.83 39.79
C ASP A 441 13.65 17.95 38.96
N ILE A 442 13.10 16.93 39.60
CA ILE A 442 12.26 15.92 38.97
C ILE A 442 10.97 16.52 38.39
N LYS A 443 10.44 17.60 39.00
CA LYS A 443 9.24 18.30 38.54
C LYS A 443 9.51 19.00 37.21
N LYS A 444 10.63 19.74 37.14
CA LYS A 444 11.04 20.43 35.91
C LYS A 444 11.33 19.46 34.76
N ILE A 445 11.94 18.29 35.07
CA ILE A 445 12.14 17.23 34.07
C ILE A 445 10.78 16.68 33.61
N SER A 446 9.84 16.47 34.53
CA SER A 446 8.47 16.02 34.25
C SER A 446 7.75 16.96 33.29
N ASP A 447 7.78 18.26 33.57
CA ASP A 447 7.12 19.29 32.78
C ASP A 447 7.77 19.41 31.40
N THR A 448 9.11 19.43 31.33
CA THR A 448 9.87 19.54 30.07
C THR A 448 9.61 18.37 29.13
N LEU A 449 9.58 17.14 29.66
CA LEU A 449 9.42 15.94 28.84
C LEU A 449 7.95 15.52 28.67
N ASN A 450 7.04 16.21 29.33
CA ASN A 450 5.63 15.85 29.42
C ASN A 450 5.44 14.36 29.80
N VAL A 451 6.04 13.98 30.96
CA VAL A 451 6.02 12.61 31.48
C VAL A 451 5.74 12.66 32.97
N PRO A 452 4.81 11.84 33.51
CA PRO A 452 4.50 11.85 34.91
C PRO A 452 5.72 11.63 35.82
N ILE A 453 5.79 12.37 36.95
CA ILE A 453 6.89 12.29 37.93
C ILE A 453 7.15 10.83 38.35
N SER A 454 6.08 10.05 38.61
CA SER A 454 6.21 8.63 38.99
C SER A 454 6.92 7.78 37.92
N THR A 455 6.79 8.14 36.65
CA THR A 455 7.47 7.45 35.54
C THR A 455 8.95 7.81 35.54
N ILE A 456 9.30 9.08 35.72
CA ILE A 456 10.69 9.54 35.81
C ILE A 456 11.40 8.92 37.02
N TYR A 457 10.74 8.89 38.17
CA TYR A 457 11.24 8.20 39.36
C TYR A 457 11.55 6.72 39.09
N ASN A 458 10.63 6.00 38.43
CA ASN A 458 10.87 4.62 38.03
C ASN A 458 12.08 4.48 37.08
N TRP A 459 12.27 5.42 36.17
CA TRP A 459 13.43 5.43 35.28
C TRP A 459 14.75 5.60 36.04
N PHE A 460 14.79 6.48 37.00
CA PHE A 460 15.97 6.71 37.85
C PHE A 460 16.29 5.55 38.78
N THR A 461 15.27 4.77 39.18
CA THR A 461 15.44 3.56 40.00
C THR A 461 15.61 2.27 39.18
N GLY A 462 15.79 2.39 37.85
CA GLY A 462 16.04 1.24 36.98
C GLY A 462 14.82 0.39 36.66
N LYS A 463 13.62 0.82 37.05
CA LYS A 463 12.37 0.11 36.72
C LYS A 463 11.91 0.49 35.32
N GLU A 464 11.75 -0.50 34.47
CA GLU A 464 11.19 -0.29 33.12
C GLU A 464 9.67 -0.56 33.13
N ALA A 465 8.90 0.41 32.64
CA ALA A 465 7.50 0.16 32.35
C ALA A 465 7.36 -0.76 31.14
N ARG A 466 6.74 -1.92 31.30
CA ARG A 466 6.49 -2.87 30.21
C ARG A 466 5.50 -2.35 29.18
N ASN A 467 4.62 -1.44 29.56
CA ASN A 467 3.63 -0.79 28.71
C ASN A 467 3.63 0.73 28.93
N PRO A 468 3.66 1.54 27.86
CA PRO A 468 3.42 2.96 27.96
C PRO A 468 2.03 3.22 28.56
N ARG A 469 1.90 4.18 29.47
CA ARG A 469 0.58 4.62 29.96
C ARG A 469 -0.25 5.16 28.80
N GLY A 470 -1.53 4.81 28.75
CA GLY A 470 -2.46 5.27 27.71
C GLY A 470 -2.42 4.46 26.42
N PHE A 471 -1.62 3.38 26.34
CA PHE A 471 -1.70 2.47 25.21
C PHE A 471 -2.92 1.56 25.35
N ILE A 472 -3.86 1.70 24.40
CA ILE A 472 -5.14 0.96 24.45
C ILE A 472 -4.93 -0.50 24.03
N GLU A 473 -5.82 -1.38 24.51
CA GLU A 473 -5.81 -2.79 24.16
C GLU A 473 -6.17 -3.01 22.69
N TYR A 474 -5.69 -4.12 22.11
CA TYR A 474 -5.84 -4.40 20.68
C TYR A 474 -7.30 -4.38 20.20
N ASN A 475 -8.20 -4.99 20.95
CA ASN A 475 -9.61 -5.03 20.57
C ASN A 475 -10.27 -3.65 20.62
N ASP A 476 -9.91 -2.83 21.61
CA ASP A 476 -10.42 -1.47 21.73
C ASP A 476 -9.79 -0.54 20.67
N TRP A 477 -8.52 -0.80 20.33
CA TRP A 477 -7.85 -0.13 19.22
C TRP A 477 -8.56 -0.42 17.90
N ILE A 478 -8.90 -1.70 17.63
CA ILE A 478 -9.69 -2.08 16.44
C ILE A 478 -11.02 -1.33 16.40
N LYS A 479 -11.79 -1.37 17.51
CA LYS A 479 -13.10 -0.70 17.57
C LYS A 479 -12.99 0.81 17.31
N LYS A 480 -11.93 1.44 17.83
CA LYS A 480 -11.76 2.88 17.79
C LYS A 480 -11.22 3.38 16.44
N TYR A 481 -10.26 2.67 15.86
CA TYR A 481 -9.46 3.18 14.73
C TYR A 481 -9.63 2.41 13.43
N VAL A 482 -10.46 1.35 13.38
CA VAL A 482 -10.55 0.51 12.18
C VAL A 482 -11.98 0.46 11.63
N LYS A 483 -12.11 0.68 10.32
CA LYS A 483 -13.34 0.43 9.55
C LYS A 483 -12.98 -0.40 8.31
N GLY A 484 -13.31 -1.70 8.32
CA GLY A 484 -12.96 -2.60 7.22
C GLY A 484 -11.45 -2.66 6.95
N LYS A 485 -11.02 -2.20 5.78
CA LYS A 485 -9.60 -2.12 5.39
C LYS A 485 -8.97 -0.74 5.63
N ILE A 486 -9.65 0.15 6.33
CA ILE A 486 -9.19 1.49 6.67
C ILE A 486 -8.81 1.53 8.14
N ALA A 487 -7.59 2.00 8.43
CA ALA A 487 -7.14 2.27 9.79
C ALA A 487 -6.77 3.74 9.95
N TYR A 488 -7.44 4.43 10.86
CA TYR A 488 -7.17 5.84 11.13
C TYR A 488 -5.84 5.98 11.89
N ASP A 489 -4.91 6.76 11.33
CA ASP A 489 -3.54 6.96 11.82
C ASP A 489 -3.37 8.38 12.35
N LYS A 490 -3.16 8.51 13.67
CA LYS A 490 -3.10 9.80 14.35
C LYS A 490 -1.94 10.65 13.83
N ILE A 491 -2.17 11.93 13.60
CA ILE A 491 -1.14 12.88 13.20
C ILE A 491 -0.16 13.07 14.37
N LYS A 492 1.14 12.95 14.05
CA LYS A 492 2.25 13.14 15.00
C LYS A 492 2.82 14.55 14.91
N LYS A 493 2.95 15.07 13.69
CA LYS A 493 3.56 16.38 13.43
C LYS A 493 3.04 16.95 12.12
N ILE A 494 2.83 18.26 12.12
CA ILE A 494 2.55 19.06 10.93
C ILE A 494 3.64 20.11 10.85
N VAL A 495 4.20 20.31 9.65
CA VAL A 495 5.19 21.34 9.36
C VAL A 495 4.70 22.14 8.17
N VAL A 496 4.61 23.45 8.36
CA VAL A 496 4.29 24.41 7.31
C VAL A 496 5.60 25.00 6.81
N GLU A 497 5.87 24.91 5.53
CA GLU A 497 7.04 25.49 4.88
C GLU A 497 6.59 26.56 3.90
N GLU A 498 7.16 27.78 4.01
CA GLU A 498 6.83 28.97 3.20
C GLU A 498 8.09 29.63 2.64
N GLY A 499 7.94 30.54 1.69
CA GLY A 499 9.01 31.38 1.17
C GLY A 499 9.89 30.74 0.08
N LYS A 500 9.50 29.56 -0.44
CA LYS A 500 10.10 28.91 -1.61
C LYS A 500 9.02 28.46 -2.57
N GLN A 501 9.39 28.33 -3.82
CA GLN A 501 8.49 27.71 -4.79
C GLN A 501 8.65 26.19 -4.73
N TYR A 502 7.56 25.50 -4.36
CA TYR A 502 7.50 24.03 -4.26
C TYR A 502 6.71 23.48 -5.46
N PRO A 503 7.29 22.50 -6.18
CA PRO A 503 6.57 21.84 -7.26
C PRO A 503 5.56 20.85 -6.68
N PHE A 504 4.38 20.79 -7.32
CA PHE A 504 3.32 19.85 -7.00
C PHE A 504 2.73 19.25 -8.27
N ILE A 505 2.03 18.13 -8.13
CA ILE A 505 1.32 17.46 -9.21
C ILE A 505 -0.11 17.15 -8.76
N SER A 506 -1.06 17.56 -9.57
CA SER A 506 -2.46 17.18 -9.47
C SER A 506 -2.74 15.99 -10.39
N VAL A 507 -3.61 15.09 -9.95
CA VAL A 507 -4.08 13.94 -10.74
C VAL A 507 -5.59 13.97 -10.81
N SER A 508 -6.13 14.02 -12.01
CA SER A 508 -7.55 14.05 -12.27
C SER A 508 -8.08 12.65 -12.57
N LEU A 509 -9.17 12.23 -11.93
CA LEU A 509 -9.75 10.89 -12.03
C LEU A 509 -11.12 10.89 -12.72
N ASP A 510 -11.47 9.77 -13.37
CA ASP A 510 -12.73 9.64 -14.12
C ASP A 510 -13.94 9.16 -13.27
N ASN A 511 -13.71 8.65 -12.07
CA ASN A 511 -14.77 8.17 -11.18
C ASN A 511 -15.49 9.30 -10.43
N GLU A 512 -16.66 9.00 -9.86
CA GLU A 512 -17.49 9.98 -9.13
C GLU A 512 -16.87 10.40 -7.79
N THR A 513 -16.32 9.44 -7.05
CA THR A 513 -15.83 9.68 -5.69
C THR A 513 -14.55 10.50 -5.62
N LYS A 514 -13.79 10.59 -6.73
CA LYS A 514 -12.49 11.28 -6.79
C LYS A 514 -11.49 10.87 -5.72
N MET A 515 -11.74 9.77 -5.01
CA MET A 515 -10.86 9.22 -3.98
C MET A 515 -9.74 8.40 -4.61
N PHE A 516 -8.56 8.45 -4.02
CA PHE A 516 -7.42 7.60 -4.40
C PHE A 516 -6.48 7.38 -3.21
N VAL A 517 -5.55 6.43 -3.37
CA VAL A 517 -4.56 6.13 -2.33
C VAL A 517 -3.19 6.61 -2.76
N ALA A 518 -2.61 7.47 -1.94
CA ALA A 518 -1.25 7.97 -2.10
C ALA A 518 -0.48 7.90 -0.77
N ASN A 519 0.76 7.43 -0.79
CA ASN A 519 1.57 7.17 0.41
C ASN A 519 0.79 6.39 1.50
N GLU A 520 -0.03 5.41 1.09
CA GLU A 520 -0.93 4.61 1.93
C GLU A 520 -2.09 5.41 2.57
N LEU A 521 -2.25 6.70 2.33
CA LEU A 521 -3.33 7.54 2.84
C LEU A 521 -4.43 7.71 1.80
N ILE A 522 -5.66 7.97 2.26
CA ILE A 522 -6.81 8.22 1.37
C ILE A 522 -6.96 9.72 1.15
N HIS A 523 -6.90 10.10 -0.11
CA HIS A 523 -6.99 11.45 -0.61
C HIS A 523 -8.26 11.66 -1.43
N HIS A 524 -8.68 12.90 -1.54
CA HIS A 524 -9.70 13.31 -2.48
C HIS A 524 -9.09 14.28 -3.49
N ASN A 525 -9.45 14.13 -4.75
CA ASN A 525 -9.06 15.05 -5.80
C ASN A 525 -10.21 15.97 -6.16
N CYS A 526 -9.95 17.26 -6.33
CA CYS A 526 -10.95 18.20 -6.79
C CYS A 526 -10.77 18.48 -8.28
N MET A 527 -11.77 18.11 -9.05
CA MET A 527 -11.77 18.21 -10.51
C MET A 527 -12.28 19.54 -11.06
N PRO A 528 -13.30 20.19 -10.47
CA PRO A 528 -13.99 21.26 -11.18
C PRO A 528 -13.09 22.44 -11.55
N CYS A 529 -12.20 22.88 -10.63
CA CYS A 529 -11.32 24.04 -10.90
C CYS A 529 -10.29 23.77 -11.99
N LEU A 530 -9.66 22.57 -11.99
CA LEU A 530 -8.66 22.20 -13.01
C LEU A 530 -9.27 22.05 -14.42
N MET A 531 -10.54 21.66 -14.52
CA MET A 531 -11.24 21.60 -15.81
C MET A 531 -11.64 22.99 -16.32
N MET A 532 -11.84 23.94 -15.41
CA MET A 532 -12.24 25.31 -15.78
C MET A 532 -11.06 26.12 -16.33
N ASN A 533 -9.83 25.88 -15.88
CA ASN A 533 -8.67 26.65 -16.34
C ASN A 533 -8.54 26.72 -17.88
N PRO A 534 -8.48 25.60 -18.64
CA PRO A 534 -8.41 25.70 -20.09
C PRO A 534 -9.64 26.33 -20.71
N VAL A 535 -10.84 26.15 -20.13
CA VAL A 535 -12.08 26.78 -20.61
C VAL A 535 -12.02 28.30 -20.44
N ILE A 536 -11.59 28.77 -19.26
CA ILE A 536 -11.44 30.21 -19.00
C ILE A 536 -10.37 30.84 -19.91
N GLU A 537 -9.25 30.15 -20.15
CA GLU A 537 -8.20 30.61 -21.07
C GLU A 537 -8.70 30.69 -22.51
N GLU A 538 -9.44 29.69 -22.98
CA GLU A 538 -10.04 29.69 -24.31
C GLU A 538 -11.04 30.85 -24.47
N LEU A 539 -11.94 31.04 -23.50
CA LEU A 539 -12.90 32.12 -23.51
C LEU A 539 -12.24 33.51 -23.43
N ALA A 540 -11.20 33.69 -22.61
CA ALA A 540 -10.43 34.91 -22.54
C ALA A 540 -9.70 35.24 -23.85
N ASN A 541 -9.29 34.20 -24.60
CA ASN A 541 -8.74 34.39 -25.93
C ASN A 541 -9.80 34.74 -27.00
N LYS A 542 -11.01 34.18 -26.88
CA LYS A 542 -12.12 34.34 -27.81
C LYS A 542 -12.92 35.64 -27.60
N MET A 543 -13.16 36.00 -26.32
CA MET A 543 -14.04 37.12 -25.94
C MET A 543 -13.20 38.33 -25.44
N LYS A 544 -12.62 39.09 -26.34
CA LYS A 544 -11.75 40.24 -26.01
C LYS A 544 -12.50 41.43 -25.39
N GLU A 545 -13.81 41.47 -25.52
CA GLU A 545 -14.73 42.40 -24.87
C GLU A 545 -15.00 42.10 -23.39
N VAL A 546 -14.61 40.89 -22.92
CA VAL A 546 -14.71 40.45 -21.52
C VAL A 546 -13.31 40.40 -20.91
N LYS A 547 -13.15 40.93 -19.69
CA LYS A 547 -11.92 40.77 -18.91
C LYS A 547 -12.05 39.56 -17.99
N PHE A 548 -11.19 38.57 -18.16
CA PHE A 548 -11.11 37.40 -17.28
C PHE A 548 -10.00 37.59 -16.27
N VAL A 549 -10.31 37.37 -14.99
CA VAL A 549 -9.33 37.36 -13.90
C VAL A 549 -9.55 36.14 -13.03
N LYS A 550 -8.49 35.70 -12.38
CA LYS A 550 -8.51 34.54 -11.50
C LYS A 550 -8.14 34.96 -10.08
N ILE A 551 -8.78 34.34 -9.10
CA ILE A 551 -8.50 34.55 -7.67
C ILE A 551 -8.39 33.22 -6.98
N ASN A 552 -7.25 32.96 -6.36
CA ASN A 552 -7.08 31.85 -5.47
C ASN A 552 -7.89 32.06 -4.18
N SER A 553 -9.00 31.34 -4.04
CA SER A 553 -9.93 31.49 -2.90
C SER A 553 -9.28 31.25 -1.56
N ASP A 554 -8.22 30.44 -1.51
CA ASP A 554 -7.55 30.05 -0.27
C ASP A 554 -6.51 31.07 0.18
N GLU A 555 -5.92 31.80 -0.75
CA GLU A 555 -5.01 32.92 -0.47
C GLU A 555 -5.76 34.23 -0.20
N ASN A 556 -7.00 34.35 -0.74
CA ASN A 556 -7.83 35.56 -0.68
C ASN A 556 -9.16 35.28 0.05
N GLN A 557 -9.07 34.86 1.33
CA GLN A 557 -10.23 34.45 2.13
C GLN A 557 -11.20 35.61 2.44
N ASN A 558 -10.69 36.83 2.52
CA ASN A 558 -11.52 38.00 2.73
C ASN A 558 -12.49 38.22 1.57
N LEU A 559 -12.01 38.14 0.33
CA LEU A 559 -12.84 38.25 -0.87
C LEU A 559 -13.81 37.07 -0.98
N SER A 560 -13.33 35.86 -0.75
CA SER A 560 -14.18 34.67 -0.77
C SER A 560 -15.34 34.78 0.23
N SER A 561 -15.09 35.33 1.41
CA SER A 561 -16.11 35.62 2.42
C SER A 561 -17.02 36.78 2.02
N ARG A 562 -16.47 37.88 1.50
CA ARG A 562 -17.21 39.08 1.04
C ARG A 562 -18.23 38.72 -0.03
N TYR A 563 -17.85 37.86 -1.00
CA TYR A 563 -18.72 37.41 -2.08
C TYR A 563 -19.41 36.10 -1.79
N ARG A 564 -19.33 35.56 -0.55
CA ARG A 564 -19.97 34.32 -0.11
C ARG A 564 -19.65 33.12 -1.03
N VAL A 565 -18.40 33.01 -1.46
CA VAL A 565 -17.93 31.88 -2.26
C VAL A 565 -17.78 30.69 -1.34
N SER A 566 -18.77 29.81 -1.33
CA SER A 566 -18.78 28.58 -0.51
C SER A 566 -18.44 27.33 -1.30
N THR A 567 -18.44 27.41 -2.62
CA THR A 567 -18.19 26.29 -3.55
C THR A 567 -17.32 26.78 -4.69
N ILE A 568 -16.27 26.07 -5.04
CA ILE A 568 -15.35 26.36 -6.15
C ILE A 568 -15.39 25.22 -7.20
N PRO A 569 -15.14 25.54 -8.48
CA PRO A 569 -14.97 26.88 -9.03
C PRO A 569 -16.24 27.72 -8.95
N CYS A 570 -16.07 29.02 -8.77
CA CYS A 570 -17.18 29.98 -8.81
C CYS A 570 -16.79 31.13 -9.70
N LEU A 571 -17.47 31.27 -10.82
CA LEU A 571 -17.31 32.43 -11.69
C LEU A 571 -18.32 33.51 -11.25
N ILE A 572 -17.83 34.69 -10.90
CA ILE A 572 -18.69 35.84 -10.61
C ILE A 572 -18.53 36.84 -11.75
N ILE A 573 -19.66 37.29 -12.28
CA ILE A 573 -19.74 38.24 -13.40
C ILE A 573 -20.03 39.62 -12.86
N PHE A 574 -19.17 40.57 -13.20
CA PHE A 574 -19.29 41.97 -12.80
C PHE A 574 -19.54 42.86 -14.02
N LYS A 575 -20.52 43.77 -13.91
CA LYS A 575 -20.79 44.88 -14.86
C LYS A 575 -20.82 46.20 -14.09
N ASP A 576 -20.04 47.17 -14.51
CA ASP A 576 -19.95 48.50 -13.87
C ASP A 576 -19.69 48.43 -12.35
N GLY A 577 -18.76 47.58 -11.93
CA GLY A 577 -18.35 47.41 -10.53
C GLY A 577 -19.31 46.58 -9.66
N LYS A 578 -20.43 46.07 -10.19
CA LYS A 578 -21.43 45.33 -9.43
C LYS A 578 -21.54 43.90 -9.91
N GLU A 579 -21.68 42.94 -8.98
CA GLU A 579 -22.03 41.59 -9.30
C GLU A 579 -23.41 41.54 -9.97
N VAL A 580 -23.46 40.99 -11.20
CA VAL A 580 -24.70 40.84 -11.96
C VAL A 580 -25.15 39.40 -12.04
N ASP A 581 -24.22 38.45 -11.94
CA ASP A 581 -24.54 37.02 -11.97
C ASP A 581 -23.38 36.18 -11.47
N ARG A 582 -23.62 34.85 -11.25
CA ARG A 582 -22.59 33.88 -10.93
C ARG A 582 -22.88 32.50 -11.51
N ILE A 583 -21.81 31.74 -11.71
CA ILE A 583 -21.85 30.34 -12.14
C ILE A 583 -21.13 29.53 -11.09
N ILE A 584 -21.81 28.57 -10.46
CA ILE A 584 -21.27 27.73 -9.40
C ILE A 584 -20.97 26.33 -9.96
N GLY A 585 -19.76 25.83 -9.75
CA GLY A 585 -19.31 24.54 -10.26
C GLY A 585 -18.78 24.60 -11.70
N GLY A 586 -18.19 23.48 -12.17
CA GLY A 586 -17.65 23.38 -13.52
C GLY A 586 -18.74 23.38 -14.59
N GLN A 587 -18.58 24.23 -15.63
CA GLN A 587 -19.46 24.32 -16.80
C GLN A 587 -18.65 24.22 -18.09
N THR A 588 -19.32 23.95 -19.21
CA THR A 588 -18.68 23.97 -20.53
C THR A 588 -18.47 25.40 -21.04
N GLY A 589 -17.49 25.59 -21.92
CA GLY A 589 -17.21 26.90 -22.51
C GLY A 589 -18.41 27.52 -23.20
N ASP A 590 -19.20 26.73 -23.92
CA ASP A 590 -20.39 27.18 -24.65
C ASP A 590 -21.46 27.77 -23.70
N VAL A 591 -21.71 27.09 -22.57
CA VAL A 591 -22.68 27.56 -21.54
C VAL A 591 -22.23 28.87 -20.90
N ILE A 592 -20.93 29.01 -20.62
CA ILE A 592 -20.38 30.26 -20.06
C ILE A 592 -20.45 31.38 -21.09
N GLU A 593 -20.05 31.10 -22.34
CA GLU A 593 -20.09 32.06 -23.43
C GLU A 593 -21.50 32.60 -23.71
N GLU A 594 -22.48 31.68 -23.82
CA GLU A 594 -23.89 32.05 -24.02
C GLU A 594 -24.38 33.01 -22.92
N LYS A 595 -24.05 32.65 -21.66
CA LYS A 595 -24.42 33.50 -20.52
C LYS A 595 -23.76 34.88 -20.54
N LEU A 596 -22.47 34.95 -20.89
CA LEU A 596 -21.73 36.22 -20.98
C LEU A 596 -22.23 37.12 -22.12
N ARG A 597 -22.60 36.53 -23.28
CA ARG A 597 -23.16 37.27 -24.41
C ARG A 597 -24.45 37.99 -24.03
N GLY A 598 -25.30 37.38 -23.18
CA GLY A 598 -26.52 38.02 -22.66
C GLY A 598 -26.28 39.28 -21.81
N TYR A 599 -25.07 39.53 -21.34
CA TYR A 599 -24.69 40.75 -20.60
C TYR A 599 -23.91 41.76 -21.46
N LEU A 600 -23.50 41.39 -22.67
CA LEU A 600 -22.82 42.29 -23.62
C LEU A 600 -23.81 43.01 -24.52
N GLU A 601 -25.02 42.45 -24.70
CA GLU A 601 -26.16 43.12 -25.34
C GLU A 601 -26.81 44.14 -24.35
#